data_eb9f8cda7f61ea83230b859a473bbad0
#
_entry.id   eb9f8cda7f61ea83230b859a473bbad0
#
_cell.length_a   1.000
_cell.length_b   1.000
_cell.length_c   1.000
_cell.angle_alpha   90.00
_cell.angle_beta   90.00
_cell.angle_gamma   90.00
#
_symmetry.space_group_name_H-M   'P 1'
#
loop_
_entity.id
_entity.type
_entity.pdbx_description
1 polymer ?
#
loop_
_entity_poly.entity_id
_entity_poly.type
_entity_poly.pdbx_seq_one_letter_code
_entity_poly.pdbx_strand_id
1 'polypeptide(L)'
;MEERLIVSSSPHIRDRVNTRKIMIDVIIALLPATFAGVYFFGTRVLLVVMVSILSCVASEYLARRIMKRSNTISDFSAVVTGLLLALNLPPSVPLWVAAMGGVIAIVIVKQLFGGLGQNFINPALGARIILMISFPAFMTNWVKPGVDAISSATPLRILKDAVLIGRLSDGTNLSGFADLPSYGDLFWGNILGCIGETSAAALLIGAVYLFARKIIGPEIPLTFIGTTALLTWAFGGVTLFTGDFLFHVLGGGLLLGAIYMATDYATSPMTLIG
;
A
#
# COMPACT_ATOMS: atom_id res chain seq x y z
N MET A 1 12.48 -50.00 -29.09
CA MET A 1 11.93 -48.77 -28.46
C MET A 1 13.04 -48.10 -27.71
N GLU A 2 13.57 -47.01 -28.23
CA GLU A 2 14.56 -46.20 -27.48
C GLU A 2 13.86 -45.47 -26.36
N GLU A 3 14.09 -45.86 -25.12
CA GLU A 3 13.68 -45.11 -23.95
C GLU A 3 14.44 -43.78 -23.93
N ARG A 4 13.81 -42.73 -24.38
CA ARG A 4 14.35 -41.37 -24.24
C ARG A 4 14.32 -40.96 -22.78
N LEU A 5 15.47 -40.92 -22.14
CA LEU A 5 15.64 -40.34 -20.81
C LEU A 5 15.29 -38.85 -20.86
N ILE A 6 14.23 -38.46 -20.17
CA ILE A 6 13.83 -37.04 -20.05
C ILE A 6 14.67 -36.45 -18.90
N VAL A 7 15.66 -35.63 -19.24
CA VAL A 7 16.40 -34.87 -18.25
C VAL A 7 15.64 -33.58 -17.97
N SER A 8 15.12 -33.44 -16.76
CA SER A 8 14.52 -32.18 -16.30
C SER A 8 15.58 -31.34 -15.58
N SER A 9 15.53 -30.02 -15.79
CA SER A 9 16.39 -29.09 -15.06
C SER A 9 16.05 -29.08 -13.55
N SER A 10 17.07 -29.02 -12.69
CA SER A 10 16.89 -28.82 -11.23
C SER A 10 16.20 -27.47 -10.96
N PRO A 11 15.33 -27.38 -9.95
CA PRO A 11 15.00 -28.39 -8.92
C PRO A 11 13.88 -29.35 -9.37
N HIS A 12 14.06 -30.62 -9.05
CA HIS A 12 13.08 -31.69 -9.35
C HIS A 12 11.87 -31.70 -8.42
N ILE A 13 12.00 -31.09 -7.23
CA ILE A 13 10.91 -30.92 -6.26
C ILE A 13 10.28 -29.56 -6.53
N ARG A 14 9.02 -29.57 -6.99
CA ARG A 14 8.24 -28.35 -7.21
C ARG A 14 7.15 -28.26 -6.15
N ASP A 15 7.07 -27.11 -5.46
CA ASP A 15 5.94 -26.82 -4.59
C ASP A 15 4.66 -26.66 -5.44
N ARG A 16 3.52 -27.04 -4.85
CA ARG A 16 2.18 -26.85 -5.44
C ARG A 16 1.72 -25.38 -5.41
N VAL A 17 2.48 -24.51 -4.75
CA VAL A 17 2.21 -23.07 -4.68
C VAL A 17 2.61 -22.42 -5.99
N ASN A 18 1.65 -21.84 -6.69
CA ASN A 18 1.86 -21.11 -7.93
C ASN A 18 1.67 -19.61 -7.69
N THR A 19 2.42 -18.76 -8.40
CA THR A 19 2.32 -17.30 -8.36
C THR A 19 0.87 -16.81 -8.43
N ARG A 20 0.06 -17.43 -9.28
CA ARG A 20 -1.37 -17.10 -9.40
C ARG A 20 -2.13 -17.28 -8.09
N LYS A 21 -1.86 -18.35 -7.33
CA LYS A 21 -2.52 -18.59 -6.03
C LYS A 21 -2.13 -17.53 -5.02
N ILE A 22 -0.84 -17.21 -4.94
CA ILE A 22 -0.35 -16.15 -4.04
C ILE A 22 -1.01 -14.82 -4.35
N MET A 23 -1.08 -14.43 -5.63
CA MET A 23 -1.71 -13.17 -6.04
C MET A 23 -3.21 -13.12 -5.72
N ILE A 24 -3.92 -14.25 -5.89
CA ILE A 24 -5.34 -14.34 -5.49
C ILE A 24 -5.48 -14.19 -3.98
N ASP A 25 -4.65 -14.85 -3.18
CA ASP A 25 -4.69 -14.74 -1.72
C ASP A 25 -4.41 -13.29 -1.27
N VAL A 26 -3.48 -12.58 -1.92
CA VAL A 26 -3.22 -11.16 -1.65
C VAL A 26 -4.44 -10.29 -2.02
N ILE A 27 -5.11 -10.56 -3.15
CA ILE A 27 -6.35 -9.86 -3.52
C ILE A 27 -7.41 -10.07 -2.44
N ILE A 28 -7.63 -11.32 -1.99
CA ILE A 28 -8.60 -11.65 -0.93
C ILE A 28 -8.26 -10.90 0.35
N ALA A 29 -6.99 -10.84 0.73
CA ALA A 29 -6.53 -10.14 1.93
C ALA A 29 -6.72 -8.61 1.86
N LEU A 30 -6.75 -8.02 0.66
CA LEU A 30 -6.99 -6.59 0.45
C LEU A 30 -8.48 -6.23 0.35
N LEU A 31 -9.38 -7.22 0.16
CA LEU A 31 -10.82 -6.95 0.07
C LEU A 31 -11.39 -6.25 1.30
N PRO A 32 -11.07 -6.63 2.56
CA PRO A 32 -11.57 -5.91 3.74
C PRO A 32 -11.22 -4.42 3.72
N ALA A 33 -9.98 -4.07 3.37
CA ALA A 33 -9.55 -2.67 3.24
C ALA A 33 -10.27 -1.94 2.10
N THR A 34 -10.51 -2.62 0.98
CA THR A 34 -11.27 -2.07 -0.14
C THR A 34 -12.73 -1.81 0.25
N PHE A 35 -13.37 -2.74 0.95
CA PHE A 35 -14.74 -2.55 1.46
C PHE A 35 -14.82 -1.43 2.48
N ALA A 36 -13.86 -1.32 3.40
CA ALA A 36 -13.79 -0.20 4.33
C ALA A 36 -13.68 1.14 3.59
N GLY A 37 -12.81 1.23 2.57
CA GLY A 37 -12.69 2.41 1.74
C GLY A 37 -14.00 2.80 1.04
N VAL A 38 -14.73 1.82 0.51
CA VAL A 38 -16.05 2.04 -0.11
C VAL A 38 -17.09 2.49 0.94
N TYR A 39 -17.07 1.90 2.12
CA TYR A 39 -18.00 2.25 3.21
C TYR A 39 -17.80 3.70 3.67
N PHE A 40 -16.55 4.14 3.86
CA PHE A 40 -16.24 5.49 4.37
C PHE A 40 -16.31 6.57 3.29
N PHE A 41 -15.86 6.31 2.07
CA PHE A 41 -15.76 7.32 1.00
C PHE A 41 -16.79 7.15 -0.13
N GLY A 42 -17.65 6.16 -0.02
CA GLY A 42 -18.73 5.95 -0.99
C GLY A 42 -18.29 5.24 -2.29
N THR A 43 -19.26 5.15 -3.21
CA THR A 43 -19.14 4.37 -4.45
C THR A 43 -18.07 4.87 -5.43
N ARG A 44 -17.66 6.14 -5.31
CA ARG A 44 -16.56 6.69 -6.13
C ARG A 44 -15.27 5.90 -6.01
N VAL A 45 -14.99 5.34 -4.83
CA VAL A 45 -13.83 4.48 -4.60
C VAL A 45 -13.83 3.26 -5.52
N LEU A 46 -14.98 2.66 -5.78
CA LEU A 46 -15.08 1.53 -6.72
C LEU A 46 -14.63 1.93 -8.13
N LEU A 47 -14.98 3.14 -8.58
CA LEU A 47 -14.54 3.64 -9.89
C LEU A 47 -13.01 3.82 -9.92
N VAL A 48 -12.41 4.39 -8.86
CA VAL A 48 -10.95 4.54 -8.76
C VAL A 48 -10.27 3.18 -8.79
N VAL A 49 -10.77 2.21 -8.00
CA VAL A 49 -10.23 0.83 -7.97
C VAL A 49 -10.36 0.16 -9.33
N MET A 50 -11.53 0.22 -9.95
CA MET A 50 -11.75 -0.39 -11.26
C MET A 50 -10.86 0.22 -12.36
N VAL A 51 -10.79 1.55 -12.43
CA VAL A 51 -9.97 2.26 -13.42
C VAL A 51 -8.48 1.93 -13.22
N SER A 52 -8.01 1.92 -11.98
CA SER A 52 -6.62 1.57 -11.66
C SER A 52 -6.29 0.14 -12.07
N ILE A 53 -7.15 -0.84 -11.74
CA ILE A 53 -6.94 -2.25 -12.12
C ILE A 53 -6.99 -2.41 -13.64
N LEU A 54 -8.01 -1.85 -14.31
CA LEU A 54 -8.15 -1.97 -15.76
C LEU A 54 -6.97 -1.32 -16.49
N SER A 55 -6.52 -0.15 -16.03
CA SER A 55 -5.35 0.51 -16.58
C SER A 55 -4.08 -0.33 -16.43
N CYS A 56 -3.86 -0.94 -15.25
CA CYS A 56 -2.72 -1.83 -15.02
C CYS A 56 -2.76 -3.07 -15.94
N VAL A 57 -3.90 -3.74 -16.05
CA VAL A 57 -4.07 -4.93 -16.89
C VAL A 57 -3.89 -4.59 -18.38
N ALA A 58 -4.51 -3.50 -18.84
CA ALA A 58 -4.37 -3.04 -20.22
C ALA A 58 -2.92 -2.67 -20.56
N SER A 59 -2.26 -1.94 -19.64
CA SER A 59 -0.85 -1.55 -19.79
C SER A 59 0.08 -2.76 -19.84
N GLU A 60 -0.16 -3.77 -19.01
CA GLU A 60 0.64 -5.00 -19.05
C GLU A 60 0.46 -5.76 -20.37
N TYR A 61 -0.78 -5.88 -20.83
CA TYR A 61 -1.07 -6.50 -22.12
C TYR A 61 -0.35 -5.79 -23.27
N LEU A 62 -0.50 -4.47 -23.35
CA LEU A 62 0.09 -3.65 -24.41
C LEU A 62 1.63 -3.66 -24.35
N ALA A 63 2.21 -3.45 -23.15
CA ALA A 63 3.65 -3.46 -22.99
C ALA A 63 4.28 -4.79 -23.41
N ARG A 64 3.70 -5.92 -22.98
CA ARG A 64 4.20 -7.25 -23.35
C ARG A 64 4.06 -7.55 -24.83
N ARG A 65 2.96 -7.11 -25.45
CA ARG A 65 2.75 -7.25 -26.89
C ARG A 65 3.77 -6.44 -27.70
N ILE A 66 4.04 -5.18 -27.29
CA ILE A 66 5.05 -4.32 -27.93
C ILE A 66 6.45 -4.90 -27.75
N MET A 67 6.77 -5.40 -26.57
CA MET A 67 8.06 -6.02 -26.25
C MET A 67 8.22 -7.44 -26.83
N LYS A 68 7.21 -7.99 -27.49
CA LYS A 68 7.18 -9.37 -28.02
C LYS A 68 7.47 -10.43 -26.96
N ARG A 69 7.02 -10.22 -25.71
CA ARG A 69 7.15 -11.16 -24.59
C ARG A 69 5.87 -11.96 -24.39
N SER A 70 5.98 -13.14 -23.76
CA SER A 70 4.83 -13.96 -23.39
C SER A 70 3.88 -13.20 -22.46
N ASN A 71 2.56 -13.40 -22.65
CA ASN A 71 1.55 -12.74 -21.83
C ASN A 71 1.50 -13.34 -20.41
N THR A 72 1.47 -12.47 -19.37
CA THR A 72 1.45 -12.85 -17.96
C THR A 72 0.19 -12.37 -17.23
N ILE A 73 -0.83 -11.90 -17.92
CA ILE A 73 -2.07 -11.39 -17.30
C ILE A 73 -2.72 -12.46 -16.39
N SER A 74 -2.57 -13.73 -16.75
CA SER A 74 -3.14 -14.87 -16.01
C SER A 74 -2.55 -15.06 -14.61
N ASP A 75 -1.44 -14.41 -14.26
CA ASP A 75 -0.83 -14.47 -12.94
C ASP A 75 -1.48 -13.52 -11.91
N PHE A 76 -2.37 -12.61 -12.34
CA PHE A 76 -3.04 -11.58 -11.53
C PHE A 76 -2.13 -10.53 -10.88
N SER A 77 -0.84 -10.50 -11.18
CA SER A 77 0.08 -9.51 -10.61
C SER A 77 -0.26 -8.07 -11.00
N ALA A 78 -0.77 -7.83 -12.22
CA ALA A 78 -1.25 -6.52 -12.63
C ALA A 78 -2.50 -6.08 -11.84
N VAL A 79 -3.38 -7.04 -11.48
CA VAL A 79 -4.56 -6.77 -10.66
C VAL A 79 -4.15 -6.36 -9.25
N VAL A 80 -3.20 -7.10 -8.63
CA VAL A 80 -2.65 -6.74 -7.32
C VAL A 80 -2.01 -5.37 -7.35
N THR A 81 -1.18 -5.08 -8.37
CA THR A 81 -0.54 -3.76 -8.52
C THR A 81 -1.59 -2.64 -8.64
N GLY A 82 -2.63 -2.84 -9.45
CA GLY A 82 -3.70 -1.87 -9.62
C GLY A 82 -4.52 -1.65 -8.36
N LEU A 83 -4.79 -2.72 -7.60
CA LEU A 83 -5.50 -2.66 -6.32
C LEU A 83 -4.67 -1.93 -5.26
N LEU A 84 -3.39 -2.29 -5.09
CA LEU A 84 -2.47 -1.61 -4.18
C LEU A 84 -2.29 -0.14 -4.55
N LEU A 85 -2.18 0.18 -5.84
CA LEU A 85 -2.12 1.56 -6.30
C LEU A 85 -3.38 2.32 -5.90
N ALA A 86 -4.57 1.79 -6.20
CA ALA A 86 -5.85 2.42 -5.86
C ALA A 86 -5.96 2.69 -4.35
N LEU A 87 -5.59 1.73 -3.51
CA LEU A 87 -5.58 1.88 -2.05
C LEU A 87 -4.61 2.96 -1.56
N ASN A 88 -3.59 3.28 -2.33
CA ASN A 88 -2.63 4.35 -2.05
C ASN A 88 -3.03 5.72 -2.62
N LEU A 89 -4.16 5.83 -3.32
CA LEU A 89 -4.66 7.09 -3.88
C LEU A 89 -5.67 7.73 -2.94
N PRO A 90 -5.79 9.09 -2.97
CA PRO A 90 -6.89 9.79 -2.34
C PRO A 90 -8.23 9.43 -2.99
N PRO A 91 -9.35 9.36 -2.24
CA PRO A 91 -10.67 9.05 -2.80
C PRO A 91 -11.18 10.12 -3.77
N SER A 92 -10.69 11.36 -3.66
CA SER A 92 -11.03 12.50 -4.50
C SER A 92 -10.27 12.54 -5.84
N VAL A 93 -9.28 11.65 -6.04
CA VAL A 93 -8.40 11.69 -7.21
C VAL A 93 -9.20 11.61 -8.52
N PRO A 94 -8.88 12.40 -9.56
CA PRO A 94 -9.47 12.26 -10.88
C PRO A 94 -9.15 10.90 -11.49
N LEU A 95 -10.12 10.28 -12.16
CA LEU A 95 -9.96 8.93 -12.72
C LEU A 95 -8.81 8.82 -13.74
N TRP A 96 -8.54 9.90 -14.49
CA TRP A 96 -7.42 9.92 -15.43
C TRP A 96 -6.05 9.88 -14.73
N VAL A 97 -5.93 10.44 -13.51
CA VAL A 97 -4.69 10.33 -12.69
C VAL A 97 -4.51 8.90 -12.21
N ALA A 98 -5.59 8.24 -11.76
CA ALA A 98 -5.54 6.83 -11.39
C ALA A 98 -5.15 5.95 -12.58
N ALA A 99 -5.70 6.20 -13.78
CA ALA A 99 -5.35 5.49 -15.01
C ALA A 99 -3.87 5.71 -15.37
N MET A 100 -3.38 6.96 -15.32
CA MET A 100 -1.97 7.27 -15.58
C MET A 100 -1.06 6.59 -14.56
N GLY A 101 -1.44 6.55 -13.30
CA GLY A 101 -0.72 5.81 -12.26
C GLY A 101 -0.58 4.33 -12.59
N GLY A 102 -1.63 3.70 -13.10
CA GLY A 102 -1.58 2.30 -13.56
C GLY A 102 -0.61 2.09 -14.72
N VAL A 103 -0.59 3.01 -15.70
CA VAL A 103 0.39 2.97 -16.80
C VAL A 103 1.82 3.09 -16.28
N ILE A 104 2.08 4.07 -15.40
CA ILE A 104 3.39 4.29 -14.79
C ILE A 104 3.84 3.06 -14.00
N ALA A 105 2.97 2.51 -13.14
CA ALA A 105 3.27 1.34 -12.32
C ALA A 105 3.71 0.15 -13.17
N ILE A 106 2.97 -0.11 -14.22
CA ILE A 106 3.21 -1.30 -15.04
C ILE A 106 4.30 -1.06 -16.08
N VAL A 107 4.24 0.00 -16.86
CA VAL A 107 5.19 0.19 -17.96
C VAL A 107 6.56 0.58 -17.40
N ILE A 108 6.61 1.66 -16.60
CA ILE A 108 7.88 2.23 -16.15
C ILE A 108 8.52 1.40 -15.04
N VAL A 109 7.74 1.05 -13.99
CA VAL A 109 8.33 0.43 -12.80
C VAL A 109 8.43 -1.09 -12.91
N LYS A 110 7.50 -1.75 -13.62
CA LYS A 110 7.47 -3.22 -13.71
C LYS A 110 8.08 -3.75 -15.01
N GLN A 111 7.57 -3.34 -16.18
CA GLN A 111 7.89 -3.99 -17.44
C GLN A 111 9.24 -3.57 -18.03
N LEU A 112 9.70 -2.34 -17.84
CA LEU A 112 11.02 -1.90 -18.31
C LEU A 112 12.16 -2.68 -17.64
N PHE A 113 11.97 -3.10 -16.39
CA PHE A 113 13.00 -3.88 -15.64
C PHE A 113 12.91 -5.39 -15.86
N GLY A 114 11.93 -5.89 -16.63
CA GLY A 114 11.84 -7.32 -16.96
C GLY A 114 10.52 -7.98 -16.58
N GLY A 115 9.70 -7.37 -15.74
CA GLY A 115 8.41 -7.87 -15.27
C GLY A 115 8.45 -8.36 -13.83
N LEU A 116 7.53 -9.27 -13.47
CA LEU A 116 7.42 -9.78 -12.11
C LEU A 116 8.73 -10.39 -11.62
N GLY A 117 9.15 -9.99 -10.42
CA GLY A 117 10.37 -10.49 -9.77
C GLY A 117 11.67 -9.78 -10.16
N GLN A 118 11.65 -8.82 -11.09
CA GLN A 118 12.84 -8.07 -11.53
C GLN A 118 12.72 -6.56 -11.27
N ASN A 119 11.64 -6.11 -10.68
CA ASN A 119 11.46 -4.72 -10.31
C ASN A 119 12.28 -4.39 -9.04
N PHE A 120 12.98 -3.26 -9.05
CA PHE A 120 13.81 -2.79 -7.93
C PHE A 120 13.00 -2.09 -6.82
N ILE A 121 11.77 -1.72 -7.08
CA ILE A 121 10.83 -1.10 -6.15
C ILE A 121 9.42 -1.66 -6.40
N ASN A 122 8.60 -1.64 -5.35
CA ASN A 122 7.18 -2.00 -5.50
C ASN A 122 6.50 -1.08 -6.53
N PRO A 123 5.86 -1.64 -7.59
CA PRO A 123 5.31 -0.86 -8.70
C PRO A 123 4.23 0.15 -8.29
N ALA A 124 3.39 -0.20 -7.32
CA ALA A 124 2.35 0.71 -6.82
C ALA A 124 2.95 1.89 -6.06
N LEU A 125 3.99 1.67 -5.23
CA LEU A 125 4.70 2.74 -4.53
C LEU A 125 5.48 3.64 -5.49
N GLY A 126 6.18 3.05 -6.46
CA GLY A 126 6.90 3.80 -7.48
C GLY A 126 5.98 4.74 -8.26
N ALA A 127 4.81 4.25 -8.67
CA ALA A 127 3.82 5.07 -9.33
C ALA A 127 3.25 6.17 -8.41
N ARG A 128 2.96 5.85 -7.14
CA ARG A 128 2.50 6.85 -6.15
C ARG A 128 3.51 8.00 -6.00
N ILE A 129 4.81 7.69 -5.91
CA ILE A 129 5.86 8.72 -5.79
C ILE A 129 5.88 9.62 -7.03
N ILE A 130 5.86 9.03 -8.22
CA ILE A 130 5.84 9.79 -9.48
C ILE A 130 4.60 10.67 -9.57
N LEU A 131 3.41 10.13 -9.23
CA LEU A 131 2.17 10.92 -9.22
C LEU A 131 2.21 12.04 -8.18
N MET A 132 2.78 11.81 -7.01
CA MET A 132 2.88 12.82 -5.94
C MET A 132 3.77 13.99 -6.36
N ILE A 133 4.85 13.73 -7.10
CA ILE A 133 5.74 14.77 -7.63
C ILE A 133 5.09 15.49 -8.82
N SER A 134 4.43 14.74 -9.72
CA SER A 134 3.86 15.31 -10.95
C SER A 134 2.53 16.02 -10.73
N PHE A 135 1.72 15.54 -9.81
CA PHE A 135 0.35 16.02 -9.56
C PHE A 135 0.07 16.23 -8.07
N PRO A 136 0.88 17.03 -7.34
CA PRO A 136 0.75 17.18 -5.88
C PRO A 136 -0.64 17.65 -5.46
N ALA A 137 -1.26 18.55 -6.20
CA ALA A 137 -2.59 19.09 -5.88
C ALA A 137 -3.69 18.01 -5.83
N PHE A 138 -3.63 17.02 -6.71
CA PHE A 138 -4.60 15.90 -6.68
C PHE A 138 -4.23 14.83 -5.65
N MET A 139 -2.95 14.67 -5.35
CA MET A 139 -2.45 13.64 -4.43
C MET A 139 -2.52 14.05 -2.95
N THR A 140 -2.68 15.34 -2.65
CA THR A 140 -2.77 15.88 -1.29
C THR A 140 -4.15 16.44 -0.94
N ASN A 141 -5.14 16.23 -1.78
CA ASN A 141 -6.50 16.66 -1.52
C ASN A 141 -7.27 15.56 -0.76
N TRP A 142 -7.42 15.75 0.55
CA TRP A 142 -8.06 14.79 1.44
C TRP A 142 -9.50 15.19 1.71
N VAL A 143 -10.43 14.26 1.54
CA VAL A 143 -11.86 14.47 1.78
C VAL A 143 -12.28 13.74 3.04
N LYS A 144 -13.06 14.41 3.91
CA LYS A 144 -13.57 13.80 5.14
C LYS A 144 -14.67 12.78 4.80
N PRO A 145 -14.69 11.61 5.43
CA PRO A 145 -15.75 10.63 5.26
C PRO A 145 -17.14 11.25 5.50
N GLY A 146 -18.08 11.02 4.58
CA GLY A 146 -19.46 11.49 4.71
C GLY A 146 -19.72 12.98 4.45
N VAL A 147 -18.72 13.74 3.99
CA VAL A 147 -18.87 15.18 3.68
C VAL A 147 -18.28 15.51 2.32
N ASP A 148 -19.09 16.05 1.44
CA ASP A 148 -18.76 16.19 0.00
C ASP A 148 -17.80 17.32 -0.37
N ALA A 149 -17.13 18.04 0.43
CA ALA A 149 -16.24 19.12 -0.06
C ALA A 149 -15.27 19.76 0.96
N ILE A 150 -15.04 19.19 2.12
CA ILE A 150 -14.08 19.78 3.06
C ILE A 150 -12.75 19.07 2.92
N SER A 151 -11.79 19.75 2.29
CA SER A 151 -10.38 19.34 2.33
C SER A 151 -9.80 19.73 3.68
N SER A 152 -9.22 18.77 4.39
CA SER A 152 -8.58 18.98 5.69
C SER A 152 -7.23 18.27 5.74
N ALA A 153 -6.42 18.59 6.74
CA ALA A 153 -5.13 17.96 6.93
C ALA A 153 -5.30 16.51 7.43
N THR A 154 -4.38 15.63 7.04
CA THR A 154 -4.36 14.25 7.57
C THR A 154 -4.02 14.25 9.06
N PRO A 155 -4.44 13.21 9.82
CA PRO A 155 -4.14 13.09 11.25
C PRO A 155 -2.65 13.28 11.58
N LEU A 156 -1.77 12.66 10.81
CA LEU A 156 -0.32 12.81 11.00
C LEU A 156 0.19 14.21 10.69
N ARG A 157 -0.43 14.94 9.78
CA ARG A 157 -0.07 16.34 9.49
C ARG A 157 -0.46 17.24 10.66
N ILE A 158 -1.66 17.06 11.20
CA ILE A 158 -2.13 17.81 12.38
C ILE A 158 -1.21 17.55 13.58
N LEU A 159 -0.87 16.29 13.84
CA LEU A 159 0.05 15.91 14.91
C LEU A 159 1.44 16.56 14.71
N LYS A 160 1.98 16.50 13.49
CA LYS A 160 3.27 17.12 13.16
C LYS A 160 3.27 18.61 13.41
N ASP A 161 2.25 19.31 12.97
CA ASP A 161 2.13 20.75 13.14
C ASP A 161 1.97 21.10 14.64
N ALA A 162 1.21 20.30 15.42
CA ALA A 162 1.08 20.42 16.88
C ALA A 162 2.42 20.25 17.60
N VAL A 163 3.17 19.20 17.27
CA VAL A 163 4.51 18.95 17.87
C VAL A 163 5.48 20.08 17.52
N LEU A 164 5.44 20.59 16.30
CA LEU A 164 6.31 21.68 15.84
C LEU A 164 6.02 22.98 16.61
N ILE A 165 4.77 23.33 16.80
CA ILE A 165 4.34 24.47 17.61
C ILE A 165 4.70 24.25 19.09
N GLY A 166 4.49 23.06 19.65
CA GLY A 166 4.89 22.72 21.01
C GLY A 166 6.39 22.86 21.25
N ARG A 167 7.23 22.52 20.27
CA ARG A 167 8.69 22.73 20.34
C ARG A 167 9.10 24.20 20.27
N LEU A 168 8.34 25.03 19.55
CA LEU A 168 8.59 26.47 19.39
C LEU A 168 8.08 27.28 20.59
N SER A 169 7.08 26.80 21.32
CA SER A 169 6.40 27.49 22.41
C SER A 169 6.77 27.01 23.82
N ASP A 170 7.97 26.46 24.01
CA ASP A 170 8.48 25.97 25.33
C ASP A 170 7.53 25.04 26.09
N GLY A 171 6.86 24.15 25.39
CA GLY A 171 6.17 23.02 26.02
C GLY A 171 4.77 23.27 26.54
N THR A 172 4.14 24.40 26.22
CA THR A 172 2.77 24.66 26.62
C THR A 172 1.74 24.08 25.66
N ASN A 173 1.11 22.99 26.13
CA ASN A 173 -0.22 22.51 25.78
C ASN A 173 -0.51 22.14 24.31
N LEU A 174 -0.33 20.86 24.01
CA LEU A 174 -1.03 20.18 22.89
C LEU A 174 -2.57 20.22 23.03
N SER A 175 -3.09 20.65 24.17
CA SER A 175 -4.54 20.75 24.46
C SER A 175 -5.28 21.81 23.65
N GLY A 176 -4.62 22.63 22.85
CA GLY A 176 -5.24 23.58 21.92
C GLY A 176 -5.58 23.02 20.55
N PHE A 177 -5.16 21.81 20.21
CA PHE A 177 -5.48 21.16 18.93
C PHE A 177 -6.69 20.22 19.12
N ALA A 178 -7.87 20.80 19.16
CA ALA A 178 -9.14 20.11 19.39
C ALA A 178 -9.56 19.09 18.31
N ASP A 179 -8.78 18.93 17.22
CA ASP A 179 -9.17 18.14 16.06
C ASP A 179 -8.34 16.87 15.82
N LEU A 180 -7.56 16.40 16.82
CA LEU A 180 -6.90 15.09 16.67
C LEU A 180 -7.94 13.98 16.81
N PRO A 181 -8.02 13.06 15.83
CA PRO A 181 -8.93 11.93 15.92
C PRO A 181 -8.55 11.01 17.09
N SER A 182 -9.56 10.35 17.66
CA SER A 182 -9.33 9.37 18.71
C SER A 182 -8.63 8.11 18.16
N TYR A 183 -7.97 7.34 19.03
CA TYR A 183 -7.42 6.03 18.63
C TYR A 183 -8.50 5.08 18.10
N GLY A 184 -9.74 5.20 18.58
CA GLY A 184 -10.87 4.48 18.05
C GLY A 184 -11.18 4.84 16.60
N ASP A 185 -11.16 6.13 16.26
CA ASP A 185 -11.37 6.58 14.88
C ASP A 185 -10.24 6.12 13.96
N LEU A 186 -8.98 6.14 14.42
CA LEU A 186 -7.83 5.61 13.68
C LEU A 186 -7.95 4.10 13.45
N PHE A 187 -8.41 3.35 14.44
CA PHE A 187 -8.56 1.90 14.33
C PHE A 187 -9.70 1.50 13.41
N TRP A 188 -10.88 2.10 13.56
CA TRP A 188 -12.06 1.78 12.76
C TRP A 188 -12.05 2.43 11.38
N GLY A 189 -11.48 3.65 11.24
CA GLY A 189 -11.25 4.26 9.94
C GLY A 189 -12.01 5.53 9.65
N ASN A 190 -12.57 6.21 10.65
CA ASN A 190 -13.26 7.50 10.49
C ASN A 190 -12.25 8.66 10.42
N ILE A 191 -11.28 8.56 9.51
CA ILE A 191 -10.18 9.51 9.36
C ILE A 191 -9.97 9.93 7.91
N LEU A 192 -9.27 11.04 7.74
CA LEU A 192 -8.79 11.52 6.45
C LEU A 192 -7.52 10.76 6.04
N GLY A 193 -7.50 10.30 4.79
CA GLY A 193 -6.33 9.57 4.28
C GLY A 193 -6.56 9.01 2.89
N CYS A 194 -5.65 8.17 2.42
CA CYS A 194 -5.84 7.36 1.22
C CYS A 194 -6.90 6.28 1.45
N ILE A 195 -7.43 5.74 0.37
CA ILE A 195 -8.49 4.73 0.40
C ILE A 195 -8.13 3.53 1.30
N GLY A 196 -6.88 3.05 1.25
CA GLY A 196 -6.42 1.90 2.01
C GLY A 196 -5.80 2.22 3.38
N GLU A 197 -5.70 3.50 3.75
CA GLU A 197 -5.15 3.93 5.03
C GLU A 197 -6.23 4.11 6.11
N THR A 198 -7.49 4.10 5.72
CA THR A 198 -8.60 4.49 6.60
C THR A 198 -8.79 3.54 7.76
N SER A 199 -8.86 2.24 7.55
CA SER A 199 -9.18 1.27 8.60
C SER A 199 -8.00 0.37 8.92
N ALA A 200 -7.38 0.60 10.07
CA ALA A 200 -6.35 -0.30 10.60
C ALA A 200 -6.92 -1.70 10.86
N ALA A 201 -8.17 -1.80 11.37
CA ALA A 201 -8.85 -3.06 11.61
C ALA A 201 -8.99 -3.91 10.33
N ALA A 202 -9.41 -3.30 9.22
CA ALA A 202 -9.57 -3.98 7.95
C ALA A 202 -8.24 -4.51 7.40
N LEU A 203 -7.16 -3.74 7.53
CA LEU A 203 -5.80 -4.16 7.15
C LEU A 203 -5.31 -5.32 8.01
N LEU A 204 -5.56 -5.28 9.33
CA LEU A 204 -5.17 -6.36 10.24
C LEU A 204 -5.93 -7.66 9.97
N ILE A 205 -7.23 -7.60 9.61
CA ILE A 205 -8.00 -8.78 9.20
C ILE A 205 -7.34 -9.46 7.99
N GLY A 206 -6.97 -8.68 6.98
CA GLY A 206 -6.25 -9.22 5.82
C GLY A 206 -4.85 -9.73 6.16
N ALA A 207 -4.14 -9.08 7.09
CA ALA A 207 -2.85 -9.55 7.60
C ALA A 207 -2.96 -10.92 8.25
N VAL A 208 -3.95 -11.12 9.14
CA VAL A 208 -4.21 -12.42 9.78
C VAL A 208 -4.46 -13.50 8.74
N TYR A 209 -5.21 -13.19 7.68
CA TYR A 209 -5.41 -14.13 6.57
C TYR A 209 -4.10 -14.51 5.88
N LEU A 210 -3.23 -13.55 5.54
CA LEU A 210 -1.94 -13.82 4.89
C LEU A 210 -0.99 -14.63 5.79
N PHE A 211 -0.94 -14.35 7.10
CA PHE A 211 -0.18 -15.14 8.06
C PHE A 211 -0.72 -16.57 8.21
N ALA A 212 -2.04 -16.73 8.30
CA ALA A 212 -2.69 -18.05 8.38
C ALA A 212 -2.41 -18.89 7.13
N ARG A 213 -2.34 -18.25 5.95
CA ARG A 213 -1.98 -18.89 4.68
C ARG A 213 -0.48 -19.09 4.50
N LYS A 214 0.36 -18.58 5.42
CA LYS A 214 1.83 -18.64 5.35
C LYS A 214 2.40 -18.03 4.06
N ILE A 215 1.75 -16.97 3.56
CA ILE A 215 2.19 -16.25 2.35
C ILE A 215 3.26 -15.24 2.72
N ILE A 216 3.13 -14.60 3.87
CA ILE A 216 4.11 -13.65 4.41
C ILE A 216 4.63 -14.14 5.76
N GLY A 217 5.93 -13.88 6.02
CA GLY A 217 6.53 -14.06 7.34
C GLY A 217 6.26 -12.85 8.23
N PRO A 218 6.24 -13.02 9.56
CA PRO A 218 6.05 -11.92 10.50
C PRO A 218 7.27 -10.99 10.62
N GLU A 219 8.44 -11.43 10.17
CA GLU A 219 9.74 -10.77 10.39
C GLU A 219 9.73 -9.35 9.81
N ILE A 220 9.36 -9.21 8.53
CA ILE A 220 9.38 -7.93 7.81
C ILE A 220 8.33 -6.96 8.38
N PRO A 221 7.03 -7.34 8.53
CA PRO A 221 6.05 -6.44 9.11
C PRO A 221 6.38 -6.01 10.54
N LEU A 222 6.82 -6.95 11.38
CA LEU A 222 7.13 -6.66 12.80
C LEU A 222 8.34 -5.74 12.93
N THR A 223 9.41 -5.99 12.18
CA THR A 223 10.59 -5.11 12.21
C THR A 223 10.29 -3.74 11.66
N PHE A 224 9.52 -3.64 10.58
CA PHE A 224 9.12 -2.36 9.98
C PHE A 224 8.26 -1.53 10.95
N ILE A 225 7.20 -2.12 11.50
CA ILE A 225 6.30 -1.46 12.45
C ILE A 225 7.05 -1.14 13.75
N GLY A 226 7.83 -2.10 14.28
CA GLY A 226 8.59 -1.94 15.52
C GLY A 226 9.64 -0.85 15.44
N THR A 227 10.40 -0.78 14.35
CA THR A 227 11.38 0.28 14.12
C THR A 227 10.71 1.65 14.01
N THR A 228 9.61 1.74 13.27
CA THR A 228 8.86 2.99 13.16
C THR A 228 8.28 3.42 14.51
N ALA A 229 7.69 2.48 15.26
CA ALA A 229 7.17 2.75 16.61
C ALA A 229 8.26 3.25 17.55
N LEU A 230 9.44 2.62 17.55
CA LEU A 230 10.57 3.01 18.36
C LEU A 230 11.09 4.41 18.01
N LEU A 231 11.27 4.69 16.72
CA LEU A 231 11.74 5.99 16.25
C LEU A 231 10.73 7.11 16.50
N THR A 232 9.44 6.84 16.32
CA THR A 232 8.39 7.83 16.58
C THR A 232 8.19 8.07 18.08
N TRP A 233 8.36 7.06 18.93
CA TRP A 233 8.42 7.24 20.38
C TRP A 233 9.62 8.10 20.80
N ALA A 234 10.81 7.80 20.24
CA ALA A 234 12.04 8.51 20.63
C ALA A 234 12.06 9.97 20.13
N PHE A 235 11.62 10.22 18.90
CA PHE A 235 11.81 11.51 18.23
C PHE A 235 10.51 12.21 17.80
N GLY A 236 9.36 11.55 17.88
CA GLY A 236 8.07 12.04 17.39
C GLY A 236 7.36 13.03 18.32
N GLY A 237 7.87 13.27 19.52
CA GLY A 237 7.28 14.17 20.50
C GLY A 237 7.92 15.57 20.53
N VAL A 238 7.43 16.41 21.44
CA VAL A 238 7.99 17.73 21.70
C VAL A 238 9.41 17.59 22.28
N THR A 239 9.61 16.65 23.22
CA THR A 239 10.89 16.27 23.78
C THR A 239 11.27 14.84 23.40
N LEU A 240 12.52 14.43 23.69
CA LEU A 240 12.95 13.06 23.45
C LEU A 240 12.11 12.07 24.30
N PHE A 241 11.74 10.95 23.71
CA PHE A 241 10.97 9.85 24.32
C PHE A 241 9.54 10.22 24.76
N THR A 242 8.94 11.25 24.16
CA THR A 242 7.54 11.65 24.43
C THR A 242 6.63 11.50 23.22
N GLY A 243 7.11 10.87 22.14
CA GLY A 243 6.34 10.70 20.93
C GLY A 243 5.23 9.65 21.07
N ASP A 244 4.11 9.90 20.42
CA ASP A 244 2.97 9.00 20.37
C ASP A 244 3.17 7.96 19.26
N PHE A 245 3.81 6.85 19.60
CA PHE A 245 4.08 5.77 18.64
C PHE A 245 2.80 5.10 18.13
N LEU A 246 1.78 4.96 18.99
CA LEU A 246 0.54 4.28 18.62
C LEU A 246 -0.25 5.08 17.57
N PHE A 247 -0.30 6.39 17.73
CA PHE A 247 -0.89 7.28 16.74
C PHE A 247 -0.20 7.18 15.38
N HIS A 248 1.14 7.10 15.38
CA HIS A 248 1.91 6.94 14.14
C HIS A 248 1.74 5.57 13.50
N VAL A 249 1.58 4.51 14.30
CA VAL A 249 1.37 3.15 13.78
C VAL A 249 -0.03 2.99 13.18
N LEU A 250 -1.05 3.54 13.85
CA LEU A 250 -2.44 3.44 13.39
C LEU A 250 -2.78 4.48 12.31
N GLY A 251 -2.10 5.63 12.34
CA GLY A 251 -2.32 6.72 11.39
C GLY A 251 -1.53 6.53 10.10
N GLY A 252 -2.15 6.82 8.97
CA GLY A 252 -1.52 6.79 7.66
C GLY A 252 -1.25 5.40 7.09
N GLY A 253 -0.42 5.33 6.05
CA GLY A 253 -0.19 4.14 5.24
C GLY A 253 0.80 3.13 5.81
N LEU A 254 1.23 3.25 7.08
CA LEU A 254 2.25 2.36 7.65
C LEU A 254 1.85 0.90 7.60
N LEU A 255 0.63 0.56 8.05
CA LEU A 255 0.15 -0.82 8.07
C LEU A 255 0.00 -1.40 6.66
N LEU A 256 -0.54 -0.63 5.71
CA LEU A 256 -0.62 -1.04 4.32
C LEU A 256 0.78 -1.28 3.74
N GLY A 257 1.71 -0.36 3.99
CA GLY A 257 3.10 -0.45 3.52
C GLY A 257 3.85 -1.63 4.12
N ALA A 258 3.81 -1.80 5.43
CA ALA A 258 4.56 -2.83 6.14
C ALA A 258 4.06 -4.26 5.85
N ILE A 259 2.74 -4.44 5.74
CA ILE A 259 2.13 -5.78 5.60
C ILE A 259 2.02 -6.22 4.14
N TYR A 260 1.63 -5.32 3.23
CA TYR A 260 1.27 -5.70 1.86
C TYR A 260 2.27 -5.24 0.80
N MET A 261 3.15 -4.29 1.13
CA MET A 261 4.08 -3.72 0.15
C MET A 261 5.54 -4.04 0.46
N ALA A 262 5.96 -3.98 1.72
CA ALA A 262 7.33 -4.32 2.13
C ALA A 262 7.57 -5.83 2.07
N THR A 263 6.54 -6.64 2.10
CA THR A 263 6.60 -8.11 1.97
C THR A 263 6.55 -8.59 0.51
N ASP A 264 6.68 -7.68 -0.46
CA ASP A 264 6.76 -8.05 -1.88
C ASP A 264 8.00 -8.90 -2.14
N TYR A 265 7.83 -10.11 -2.63
CA TYR A 265 8.91 -11.07 -2.89
C TYR A 265 10.01 -10.55 -3.83
N ALA A 266 9.67 -9.61 -4.72
CA ALA A 266 10.63 -9.04 -5.65
C ALA A 266 11.61 -8.06 -5.00
N THR A 267 11.19 -7.39 -3.93
CA THR A 267 11.93 -6.31 -3.27
C THR A 267 12.34 -6.62 -1.83
N SER A 268 11.92 -7.77 -1.30
CA SER A 268 12.28 -8.23 0.04
C SER A 268 13.50 -9.17 0.02
N PRO A 269 14.26 -9.28 1.13
CA PRO A 269 15.36 -10.23 1.24
C PRO A 269 14.89 -11.67 1.06
N MET A 270 15.65 -12.46 0.28
CA MET A 270 15.31 -13.86 -0.01
C MET A 270 16.09 -14.87 0.85
N THR A 271 17.07 -14.41 1.63
CA THR A 271 17.87 -15.26 2.51
C THR A 271 17.71 -14.85 3.97
N LEU A 272 18.01 -15.77 4.89
CA LEU A 272 17.95 -15.52 6.34
C LEU A 272 18.92 -14.43 6.83
N ILE A 273 19.93 -14.09 6.05
CA ILE A 273 20.98 -13.13 6.41
C ILE A 273 20.82 -11.81 5.63
N GLY A 274 20.04 -11.80 4.54
CA GLY A 274 19.96 -10.67 3.63
C GLY A 274 18.59 -10.16 3.41
#